data_bef9a672e30899eaaf81e46b568f971c
#
_entry.id   bef9a672e30899eaaf81e46b568f971c
#
_cell.length_a   1.000
_cell.length_b   1.000
_cell.length_c   1.000
_cell.angle_alpha   90.00
_cell.angle_beta   90.00
_cell.angle_gamma   90.00
#
_symmetry.space_group_name_H-M   'P 1'
#
loop_
_entity.id
_entity.type
_entity.pdbx_description
1 polymer ?
#
loop_
_entity_poly.entity_id
_entity_poly.type
_entity_poly.pdbx_seq_one_letter_code
_entity_poly.pdbx_strand_id
1 'polypeptide(L)'
;GVGLLTLPELCLTGYTCGDLFLQDALIQSALDALIKFSKETAYSDAVICIGLPLRVSGRLYNCAAVLQSGAILGIVPKTYIPNYNEYYEKRWFASSEKVNCSSVIIDDEEVPFGSNLLFTLSSGAVLGVEICEDLWVPVPPSSELCLNGADIIANLSASNEAVTKNDYRKNIISVQSAKCFCAYVYASSGVGESSTDLVFSGACTIAENGTIL
;
A
#
# COMPACT_ATOMS: atom_id res chain seq x y z
N GLY A 1 1.97 22.76 3.63
CA GLY A 1 2.55 21.74 2.77
C GLY A 1 1.82 20.42 2.95
N VAL A 2 2.09 19.42 2.10
CA VAL A 2 1.55 18.06 2.23
C VAL A 2 2.35 17.33 3.31
N GLY A 3 1.67 16.76 4.31
CA GLY A 3 2.31 15.98 5.38
C GLY A 3 2.39 14.48 5.07
N LEU A 4 1.39 13.94 4.33
CA LEU A 4 1.32 12.55 3.88
C LEU A 4 0.91 12.49 2.42
N LEU A 5 1.66 11.74 1.62
CA LEU A 5 1.33 11.40 0.23
C LEU A 5 1.16 9.88 0.12
N THR A 6 -0.02 9.44 -0.31
CA THR A 6 -0.30 8.03 -0.58
C THR A 6 -0.42 7.82 -2.08
N LEU A 7 0.42 6.95 -2.64
CA LEU A 7 0.41 6.55 -4.05
C LEU A 7 -0.28 5.19 -4.21
N PRO A 8 -0.72 4.81 -5.42
CA PRO A 8 -1.43 3.55 -5.64
C PRO A 8 -0.58 2.29 -5.38
N GLU A 9 -1.27 1.17 -5.23
CA GLU A 9 -0.71 -0.18 -5.17
C GLU A 9 0.13 -0.47 -6.42
N LEU A 10 1.34 -1.06 -6.21
CA LEU A 10 2.29 -1.44 -7.29
C LEU A 10 2.61 -0.32 -8.28
N CYS A 11 2.48 0.95 -7.90
CA CYS A 11 2.60 2.07 -8.84
C CYS A 11 4.00 2.23 -9.45
N LEU A 12 5.06 1.65 -8.85
CA LEU A 12 6.41 1.66 -9.44
C LEU A 12 6.54 0.74 -10.66
N THR A 13 5.65 -0.23 -10.82
CA THR A 13 5.61 -1.11 -11.99
C THR A 13 4.35 -0.92 -12.83
N GLY A 14 3.27 -0.48 -12.20
CA GLY A 14 1.89 -0.68 -12.61
C GLY A 14 1.34 -1.99 -12.03
N TYR A 15 0.04 -2.01 -11.76
CA TYR A 15 -0.66 -3.18 -11.23
C TYR A 15 -0.85 -4.29 -12.28
N THR A 16 -1.07 -3.90 -13.53
CA THR A 16 -1.50 -4.80 -14.63
C THR A 16 -0.33 -5.44 -15.40
N CYS A 17 0.82 -5.67 -14.73
CA CYS A 17 2.01 -6.29 -15.34
C CYS A 17 1.85 -7.79 -15.62
N GLY A 18 0.87 -8.48 -15.03
CA GLY A 18 0.64 -9.90 -15.28
C GLY A 18 1.88 -10.77 -14.99
N ASP A 19 2.19 -11.72 -15.87
CA ASP A 19 3.33 -12.62 -15.69
C ASP A 19 4.71 -11.93 -15.78
N LEU A 20 4.78 -10.65 -16.11
CA LEU A 20 6.03 -9.88 -15.99
C LEU A 20 6.52 -9.80 -14.52
N PHE A 21 5.64 -9.95 -13.53
CA PHE A 21 6.02 -10.09 -12.12
C PHE A 21 6.91 -11.31 -11.84
N LEU A 22 6.98 -12.31 -12.74
CA LEU A 22 7.90 -13.44 -12.66
C LEU A 22 9.32 -13.10 -13.17
N GLN A 23 9.50 -11.93 -13.79
CA GLN A 23 10.78 -11.49 -14.34
C GLN A 23 11.60 -10.72 -13.30
N ASP A 24 12.79 -11.23 -12.99
CA ASP A 24 13.69 -10.57 -12.02
C ASP A 24 14.07 -9.13 -12.45
N ALA A 25 14.18 -8.88 -13.76
CA ALA A 25 14.47 -7.55 -14.28
C ALA A 25 13.41 -6.50 -13.88
N LEU A 26 12.11 -6.85 -13.91
CA LEU A 26 11.06 -5.94 -13.47
C LEU A 26 11.16 -5.66 -11.96
N ILE A 27 11.36 -6.70 -11.17
CA ILE A 27 11.44 -6.58 -9.70
C ILE A 27 12.65 -5.75 -9.29
N GLN A 28 13.82 -6.00 -9.92
CA GLN A 28 15.02 -5.23 -9.64
C GLN A 28 14.86 -3.76 -10.06
N SER A 29 14.29 -3.52 -11.25
CA SER A 29 14.02 -2.14 -11.72
C SER A 29 13.07 -1.38 -10.81
N ALA A 30 12.08 -2.05 -10.21
CA ALA A 30 11.18 -1.44 -9.23
C ALA A 30 11.91 -1.06 -7.94
N LEU A 31 12.82 -1.93 -7.46
CA LEU A 31 13.65 -1.64 -6.30
C LEU A 31 14.62 -0.47 -6.56
N ASP A 32 15.29 -0.47 -7.71
CA ASP A 32 16.19 0.62 -8.12
C ASP A 32 15.44 1.96 -8.24
N ALA A 33 14.21 1.92 -8.76
CA ALA A 33 13.32 3.08 -8.83
C ALA A 33 12.92 3.59 -7.44
N LEU A 34 12.62 2.69 -6.49
CA LEU A 34 12.34 3.06 -5.10
C LEU A 34 13.53 3.80 -4.47
N ILE A 35 14.74 3.22 -4.58
CA ILE A 35 16.00 3.80 -4.04
C ILE A 35 16.26 5.19 -4.65
N LYS A 36 16.11 5.30 -5.96
CA LYS A 36 16.26 6.58 -6.66
C LYS A 36 15.22 7.60 -6.19
N PHE A 37 13.95 7.20 -6.13
CA PHE A 37 12.86 8.07 -5.71
C PHE A 37 13.03 8.56 -4.26
N SER A 38 13.45 7.69 -3.35
CA SER A 38 13.77 8.04 -1.97
C SER A 38 14.83 9.16 -1.93
N LYS A 39 15.95 9.00 -2.65
CA LYS A 39 17.03 9.99 -2.71
C LYS A 39 16.57 11.32 -3.34
N GLU A 40 15.79 11.26 -4.41
CA GLU A 40 15.26 12.46 -5.10
C GLU A 40 14.22 13.22 -4.28
N THR A 41 13.56 12.59 -3.30
CA THR A 41 12.60 13.22 -2.39
C THR A 41 13.18 13.59 -1.02
N ALA A 42 14.50 13.50 -0.84
CA ALA A 42 15.18 13.77 0.43
C ALA A 42 14.99 15.20 0.98
N TYR A 43 14.63 16.15 0.13
CA TYR A 43 14.33 17.53 0.51
C TYR A 43 12.92 17.71 1.09
N SER A 44 12.07 16.68 1.03
CA SER A 44 10.68 16.73 1.47
C SER A 44 10.51 16.10 2.85
N ASP A 45 9.88 16.80 3.77
CA ASP A 45 9.51 16.28 5.08
C ASP A 45 8.20 15.46 5.04
N ALA A 46 7.51 15.42 3.90
CA ALA A 46 6.31 14.62 3.73
C ALA A 46 6.64 13.12 3.85
N VAL A 47 5.80 12.39 4.55
CA VAL A 47 5.82 10.93 4.50
C VAL A 47 5.17 10.46 3.20
N ILE A 48 5.81 9.54 2.49
CA ILE A 48 5.35 9.03 1.20
C ILE A 48 5.14 7.53 1.29
N CYS A 49 3.93 7.06 0.99
CA CYS A 49 3.63 5.63 0.83
C CYS A 49 3.58 5.29 -0.65
N ILE A 50 4.42 4.35 -1.11
CA ILE A 50 4.58 4.00 -2.52
C ILE A 50 4.54 2.48 -2.72
N GLY A 51 3.76 2.01 -3.70
CA GLY A 51 3.56 0.58 -3.98
C GLY A 51 4.62 -0.02 -4.90
N LEU A 52 5.16 -1.20 -4.53
CA LEU A 52 6.12 -1.95 -5.33
C LEU A 52 6.03 -3.46 -5.09
N PRO A 53 6.44 -4.30 -6.07
CA PRO A 53 6.74 -5.71 -5.82
C PRO A 53 8.14 -5.86 -5.21
N LEU A 54 8.27 -6.69 -4.18
CA LEU A 54 9.57 -6.97 -3.55
C LEU A 54 9.79 -8.47 -3.35
N ARG A 55 10.97 -8.97 -3.72
CA ARG A 55 11.36 -10.37 -3.49
C ARG A 55 12.12 -10.48 -2.17
N VAL A 56 11.56 -11.28 -1.25
CA VAL A 56 12.15 -11.53 0.07
C VAL A 56 12.18 -13.04 0.34
N SER A 57 13.33 -13.59 0.71
CA SER A 57 13.50 -15.03 1.03
C SER A 57 12.89 -15.98 -0.02
N GLY A 58 13.10 -15.64 -1.31
CA GLY A 58 12.62 -16.44 -2.45
C GLY A 58 11.13 -16.32 -2.78
N ARG A 59 10.37 -15.47 -2.07
CA ARG A 59 8.96 -15.16 -2.34
C ARG A 59 8.80 -13.74 -2.83
N LEU A 60 7.83 -13.51 -3.70
CA LEU A 60 7.45 -12.19 -4.16
C LEU A 60 6.28 -11.68 -3.32
N TYR A 61 6.38 -10.45 -2.86
CA TYR A 61 5.34 -9.76 -2.08
C TYR A 61 4.90 -8.48 -2.80
N ASN A 62 3.62 -8.19 -2.71
CA ASN A 62 3.04 -6.89 -3.04
C ASN A 62 3.22 -6.01 -1.80
N CYS A 63 3.96 -4.92 -1.91
CA CYS A 63 4.40 -4.15 -0.77
C CYS A 63 4.09 -2.66 -0.91
N ALA A 64 3.98 -1.99 0.22
CA ALA A 64 4.06 -0.54 0.34
C ALA A 64 5.37 -0.17 1.06
N ALA A 65 6.18 0.70 0.47
CA ALA A 65 7.31 1.34 1.12
C ALA A 65 6.87 2.66 1.74
N VAL A 66 7.33 2.95 2.95
CA VAL A 66 7.12 4.22 3.64
C VAL A 66 8.42 4.98 3.67
N LEU A 67 8.42 6.18 3.08
CA LEU A 67 9.61 7.02 2.90
C LEU A 67 9.44 8.35 3.62
N GLN A 68 10.54 8.91 4.10
CA GLN A 68 10.60 10.29 4.58
C GLN A 68 12.04 10.81 4.51
N SER A 69 12.23 12.03 4.04
CA SER A 69 13.51 12.75 4.05
C SER A 69 14.68 11.94 3.49
N GLY A 70 14.45 11.15 2.44
CA GLY A 70 15.46 10.31 1.79
C GLY A 70 15.65 8.93 2.40
N ALA A 71 15.01 8.61 3.53
CA ALA A 71 15.09 7.30 4.17
C ALA A 71 13.90 6.42 3.82
N ILE A 72 14.11 5.11 3.75
CA ILE A 72 13.06 4.09 3.70
C ILE A 72 12.80 3.65 5.14
N LEU A 73 11.68 4.10 5.72
CA LEU A 73 11.34 3.85 7.12
C LEU A 73 10.89 2.41 7.38
N GLY A 74 10.32 1.77 6.37
CA GLY A 74 9.86 0.38 6.47
C GLY A 74 9.10 -0.05 5.21
N ILE A 75 8.92 -1.37 5.10
CA ILE A 75 8.20 -2.02 4.00
C ILE A 75 7.06 -2.85 4.59
N VAL A 76 5.85 -2.61 4.12
CA VAL A 76 4.62 -3.29 4.56
C VAL A 76 4.14 -4.23 3.45
N PRO A 77 4.21 -5.56 3.62
CA PRO A 77 3.67 -6.53 2.66
C PRO A 77 2.16 -6.68 2.85
N LYS A 78 1.44 -6.84 1.72
CA LYS A 78 -0.01 -7.10 1.68
C LYS A 78 -0.36 -8.38 2.41
N THR A 79 -1.42 -8.34 3.22
CA THR A 79 -1.87 -9.48 4.02
C THR A 79 -2.83 -10.37 3.24
N TYR A 80 -3.89 -9.80 2.70
CA TYR A 80 -4.93 -10.54 2.00
C TYR A 80 -4.72 -10.45 0.49
N ILE A 81 -4.45 -11.60 -0.13
CA ILE A 81 -4.16 -11.70 -1.57
C ILE A 81 -5.42 -12.12 -2.30
N PRO A 82 -6.07 -11.25 -3.10
CA PRO A 82 -7.29 -11.61 -3.83
C PRO A 82 -7.00 -12.66 -4.90
N ASN A 83 -7.90 -13.65 -5.00
CA ASN A 83 -7.79 -14.72 -5.99
C ASN A 83 -9.19 -15.23 -6.37
N TYR A 84 -10.01 -14.31 -6.86
CA TYR A 84 -11.39 -14.56 -7.27
C TYR A 84 -11.76 -13.60 -8.41
N ASN A 85 -12.73 -13.99 -9.24
CA ASN A 85 -13.20 -13.25 -10.42
C ASN A 85 -12.00 -12.82 -11.29
N GLU A 86 -11.88 -11.52 -11.53
CA GLU A 86 -10.81 -10.87 -12.31
C GLU A 86 -9.48 -10.73 -11.55
N TYR A 87 -9.43 -11.08 -10.28
CA TYR A 87 -8.22 -11.02 -9.47
C TYR A 87 -7.58 -12.41 -9.31
N TYR A 88 -6.30 -12.54 -9.63
CA TYR A 88 -5.51 -13.77 -9.52
C TYR A 88 -4.10 -13.52 -8.98
N GLU A 89 -4.00 -12.63 -7.99
CA GLU A 89 -2.72 -12.19 -7.41
C GLU A 89 -1.92 -13.35 -6.76
N LYS A 90 -2.58 -14.42 -6.28
CA LYS A 90 -1.88 -15.60 -5.73
C LYS A 90 -1.00 -16.32 -6.74
N ARG A 91 -1.14 -16.02 -8.04
CA ARG A 91 -0.25 -16.50 -9.08
C ARG A 91 1.17 -15.96 -8.90
N TRP A 92 1.31 -14.75 -8.36
CA TRP A 92 2.58 -14.04 -8.24
C TRP A 92 2.98 -13.77 -6.80
N PHE A 93 2.05 -13.36 -5.94
CA PHE A 93 2.34 -12.80 -4.63
C PHE A 93 2.00 -13.73 -3.47
N ALA A 94 2.87 -13.69 -2.46
CA ALA A 94 2.66 -14.34 -1.17
C ALA A 94 2.00 -13.36 -0.18
N SER A 95 1.19 -13.88 0.74
CA SER A 95 0.64 -13.14 1.89
C SER A 95 1.74 -12.77 2.89
N SER A 96 1.57 -11.66 3.60
CA SER A 96 2.42 -11.27 4.73
C SER A 96 2.54 -12.34 5.81
N GLU A 97 1.54 -13.23 5.96
CA GLU A 97 1.59 -14.39 6.87
C GLU A 97 2.75 -15.37 6.57
N LYS A 98 3.35 -15.29 5.38
CA LYS A 98 4.51 -16.11 4.99
C LYS A 98 5.84 -15.41 5.23
N VAL A 99 5.81 -14.21 5.80
CA VAL A 99 7.02 -13.47 6.18
C VAL A 99 7.67 -14.18 7.37
N ASN A 100 8.99 -14.38 7.27
CA ASN A 100 9.81 -15.05 8.28
C ASN A 100 11.02 -14.23 8.73
N CYS A 101 11.02 -12.93 8.44
CA CYS A 101 12.05 -11.98 8.84
C CYS A 101 11.38 -10.69 9.32
N SER A 102 12.07 -9.92 10.15
CA SER A 102 11.60 -8.62 10.65
C SER A 102 12.19 -7.43 9.88
N SER A 103 13.17 -7.68 9.01
CA SER A 103 13.84 -6.67 8.22
C SER A 103 14.37 -7.23 6.90
N VAL A 104 14.71 -6.33 5.99
CA VAL A 104 15.36 -6.60 4.71
C VAL A 104 16.51 -5.61 4.50
N ILE A 105 17.50 -5.97 3.68
CA ILE A 105 18.58 -5.04 3.31
C ILE A 105 18.21 -4.36 2.00
N ILE A 106 18.17 -3.03 1.98
CA ILE A 106 17.95 -2.19 0.80
C ILE A 106 18.98 -1.08 0.80
N ASP A 107 19.78 -0.95 -0.27
CA ASP A 107 20.83 0.05 -0.43
C ASP A 107 21.80 0.07 0.77
N ASP A 108 22.22 -1.14 1.22
CA ASP A 108 23.09 -1.42 2.37
C ASP A 108 22.51 -1.03 3.76
N GLU A 109 21.25 -0.61 3.81
CA GLU A 109 20.56 -0.26 5.05
C GLU A 109 19.59 -1.37 5.49
N GLU A 110 19.49 -1.60 6.80
CA GLU A 110 18.50 -2.51 7.38
C GLU A 110 17.15 -1.81 7.51
N VAL A 111 16.16 -2.28 6.74
CA VAL A 111 14.81 -1.69 6.65
C VAL A 111 13.80 -2.64 7.32
N PRO A 112 12.99 -2.20 8.27
CA PRO A 112 11.90 -2.99 8.87
C PRO A 112 10.95 -3.56 7.82
N PHE A 113 10.55 -4.82 7.97
CA PHE A 113 9.66 -5.54 7.06
C PHE A 113 8.55 -6.29 7.82
N GLY A 114 7.30 -5.86 7.65
CA GLY A 114 6.16 -6.49 8.33
C GLY A 114 4.85 -5.76 8.12
N SER A 115 3.73 -6.46 8.31
CA SER A 115 2.37 -5.89 8.14
C SER A 115 1.86 -5.13 9.38
N ASN A 116 2.58 -5.18 10.48
CA ASN A 116 2.23 -4.57 11.76
C ASN A 116 3.09 -3.34 12.11
N LEU A 117 3.76 -2.74 11.12
CA LEU A 117 4.60 -1.57 11.33
C LEU A 117 3.74 -0.31 11.57
N LEU A 118 4.17 0.51 12.52
CA LEU A 118 3.62 1.83 12.81
C LEU A 118 4.71 2.89 12.65
N PHE A 119 4.36 4.03 12.05
CA PHE A 119 5.29 5.10 11.73
C PHE A 119 4.86 6.39 12.40
N THR A 120 5.68 6.92 13.30
CA THR A 120 5.39 8.20 13.96
C THR A 120 5.76 9.36 13.04
N LEU A 121 4.79 10.19 12.71
CA LEU A 121 4.97 11.40 11.90
C LEU A 121 5.57 12.54 12.73
N SER A 122 6.12 13.56 12.06
CA SER A 122 6.65 14.75 12.74
C SER A 122 5.59 15.53 13.53
N SER A 123 4.32 15.38 13.19
CA SER A 123 3.18 15.93 13.94
C SER A 123 2.89 15.19 15.25
N GLY A 124 3.50 14.04 15.48
CA GLY A 124 3.18 13.12 16.58
C GLY A 124 2.09 12.10 16.24
N ALA A 125 1.36 12.26 15.13
CA ALA A 125 0.38 11.28 14.68
C ALA A 125 1.08 9.98 14.24
N VAL A 126 0.40 8.85 14.40
CA VAL A 126 0.91 7.51 14.06
C VAL A 126 0.23 6.99 12.80
N LEU A 127 1.02 6.64 11.81
CA LEU A 127 0.57 6.09 10.54
C LEU A 127 0.65 4.56 10.53
N GLY A 128 -0.44 3.90 10.15
CA GLY A 128 -0.48 2.50 9.73
C GLY A 128 -0.73 2.40 8.23
N VAL A 129 -0.30 1.29 7.61
CA VAL A 129 -0.44 1.07 6.16
C VAL A 129 -1.07 -0.29 5.90
N GLU A 130 -2.03 -0.33 4.98
CA GLU A 130 -2.60 -1.57 4.43
C GLU A 130 -2.77 -1.46 2.91
N ILE A 131 -3.01 -2.57 2.22
CA ILE A 131 -2.99 -2.59 0.75
C ILE A 131 -4.29 -3.21 0.22
N CYS A 132 -5.08 -2.40 -0.48
CA CYS A 132 -6.22 -2.77 -1.33
C CYS A 132 -7.18 -3.77 -0.66
N GLU A 133 -7.07 -5.06 -0.98
CA GLU A 133 -7.92 -6.15 -0.46
C GLU A 133 -7.96 -6.20 1.07
N ASP A 134 -6.93 -5.73 1.73
CA ASP A 134 -6.86 -5.68 3.20
C ASP A 134 -8.06 -4.93 3.82
N LEU A 135 -8.60 -3.91 3.13
CA LEU A 135 -9.81 -3.20 3.57
C LEU A 135 -11.10 -4.03 3.42
N TRP A 136 -11.15 -4.95 2.43
CA TRP A 136 -12.40 -5.61 2.03
C TRP A 136 -12.77 -6.83 2.88
N VAL A 137 -11.88 -7.26 3.75
CA VAL A 137 -12.08 -8.42 4.63
C VAL A 137 -12.86 -8.04 5.90
N PRO A 138 -13.48 -9.00 6.58
CA PRO A 138 -14.26 -8.73 7.81
C PRO A 138 -13.45 -8.08 8.93
N VAL A 139 -12.16 -8.40 9.05
CA VAL A 139 -11.23 -7.81 10.02
C VAL A 139 -10.00 -7.30 9.28
N PRO A 140 -10.03 -6.04 8.81
CA PRO A 140 -8.90 -5.41 8.14
C PRO A 140 -7.68 -5.26 9.05
N PRO A 141 -6.43 -5.32 8.53
CA PRO A 141 -5.22 -5.00 9.29
C PRO A 141 -5.28 -3.64 9.99
N SER A 142 -5.93 -2.65 9.38
CA SER A 142 -6.17 -1.33 9.97
C SER A 142 -6.87 -1.39 11.34
N SER A 143 -7.69 -2.41 11.59
CA SER A 143 -8.32 -2.59 12.91
C SER A 143 -7.27 -2.86 14.01
N GLU A 144 -6.31 -3.75 13.75
CA GLU A 144 -5.21 -4.02 14.68
C GLU A 144 -4.22 -2.85 14.76
N LEU A 145 -3.90 -2.22 13.63
CA LEU A 145 -3.02 -1.07 13.60
C LEU A 145 -3.58 0.07 14.47
N CYS A 146 -4.87 0.37 14.39
CA CYS A 146 -5.53 1.38 15.21
C CYS A 146 -5.62 0.97 16.70
N LEU A 147 -5.86 -0.30 17.01
CA LEU A 147 -5.80 -0.79 18.39
C LEU A 147 -4.40 -0.64 19.02
N ASN A 148 -3.36 -0.63 18.17
CA ASN A 148 -1.97 -0.39 18.58
C ASN A 148 -1.53 1.07 18.44
N GLY A 149 -2.46 2.00 18.18
CA GLY A 149 -2.23 3.43 18.27
C GLY A 149 -2.08 4.16 16.93
N ALA A 150 -2.47 3.57 15.78
CA ALA A 150 -2.52 4.30 14.53
C ALA A 150 -3.66 5.33 14.54
N ASP A 151 -3.34 6.58 14.25
CA ASP A 151 -4.28 7.70 14.07
C ASP A 151 -4.68 7.86 12.60
N ILE A 152 -3.81 7.42 11.69
CA ILE A 152 -3.96 7.56 10.25
C ILE A 152 -3.72 6.20 9.60
N ILE A 153 -4.58 5.81 8.68
CA ILE A 153 -4.39 4.63 7.83
C ILE A 153 -4.22 5.08 6.37
N ALA A 154 -3.13 4.66 5.74
CA ALA A 154 -2.93 4.79 4.31
C ALA A 154 -3.25 3.46 3.63
N ASN A 155 -4.13 3.48 2.64
CA ASN A 155 -4.46 2.30 1.82
C ASN A 155 -4.08 2.56 0.36
N LEU A 156 -3.10 1.78 -0.11
CA LEU A 156 -2.63 1.79 -1.48
C LEU A 156 -3.45 0.75 -2.27
N SER A 157 -4.18 1.18 -3.27
CA SER A 157 -5.13 0.30 -3.98
C SER A 157 -4.91 0.25 -5.48
N ALA A 158 -5.37 -0.85 -6.07
CA ALA A 158 -5.66 -1.02 -7.49
C ALA A 158 -7.04 -1.69 -7.62
N SER A 159 -8.04 -1.02 -7.07
CA SER A 159 -9.43 -1.49 -7.10
C SER A 159 -10.07 -1.14 -8.42
N ASN A 160 -10.60 -2.17 -9.11
CA ASN A 160 -11.32 -1.97 -10.37
C ASN A 160 -12.60 -1.14 -10.19
N GLU A 161 -13.05 -0.54 -11.28
CA GLU A 161 -14.33 0.15 -11.32
C GLU A 161 -15.41 -0.75 -11.91
N ALA A 162 -16.55 -0.79 -11.22
CA ALA A 162 -17.77 -1.46 -11.65
C ALA A 162 -18.98 -0.60 -11.27
N VAL A 163 -20.12 -0.84 -11.93
CA VAL A 163 -21.36 -0.12 -11.61
C VAL A 163 -21.66 -0.25 -10.12
N THR A 164 -21.91 0.86 -9.44
CA THR A 164 -22.17 1.01 -7.99
C THR A 164 -20.99 0.76 -7.05
N LYS A 165 -19.86 0.24 -7.52
CA LYS A 165 -18.70 -0.07 -6.66
C LYS A 165 -18.10 1.17 -6.00
N ASN A 166 -18.17 2.34 -6.64
CA ASN A 166 -17.66 3.58 -6.06
C ASN A 166 -18.39 3.95 -4.76
N ASP A 167 -19.71 3.84 -4.72
CA ASP A 167 -20.49 4.16 -3.52
C ASP A 167 -20.21 3.13 -2.41
N TYR A 168 -20.13 1.86 -2.77
CA TYR A 168 -19.77 0.80 -1.83
C TYR A 168 -18.36 1.04 -1.24
N ARG A 169 -17.37 1.39 -2.08
CA ARG A 169 -16.00 1.72 -1.66
C ARG A 169 -15.98 2.88 -0.66
N LYS A 170 -16.68 3.98 -0.96
CA LYS A 170 -16.81 5.12 -0.05
C LYS A 170 -17.44 4.71 1.28
N ASN A 171 -18.46 3.87 1.25
CA ASN A 171 -19.13 3.40 2.46
C ASN A 171 -18.18 2.58 3.35
N ILE A 172 -17.42 1.61 2.80
CA ILE A 172 -16.51 0.81 3.62
C ILE A 172 -15.35 1.65 4.17
N ILE A 173 -14.81 2.62 3.42
CA ILE A 173 -13.80 3.57 3.90
C ILE A 173 -14.35 4.40 5.06
N SER A 174 -15.54 4.98 4.89
CA SER A 174 -16.22 5.75 5.94
C SER A 174 -16.47 4.92 7.21
N VAL A 175 -17.00 3.71 7.05
CA VAL A 175 -17.28 2.80 8.19
C VAL A 175 -15.99 2.40 8.89
N GLN A 176 -14.91 2.07 8.15
CA GLN A 176 -13.64 1.68 8.76
C GLN A 176 -13.00 2.85 9.50
N SER A 177 -13.01 4.06 8.92
CA SER A 177 -12.56 5.29 9.58
C SER A 177 -13.33 5.56 10.87
N ALA A 178 -14.67 5.41 10.85
CA ALA A 178 -15.51 5.61 12.04
C ALA A 178 -15.24 4.56 13.13
N LYS A 179 -15.16 3.27 12.75
CA LYS A 179 -14.90 2.17 13.70
C LYS A 179 -13.55 2.31 14.40
N CYS A 180 -12.55 2.76 13.66
CA CYS A 180 -11.18 2.86 14.14
C CYS A 180 -10.85 4.23 14.74
N PHE A 181 -11.77 5.21 14.67
CA PHE A 181 -11.54 6.61 15.09
C PHE A 181 -10.28 7.20 14.46
N CYS A 182 -10.08 6.97 13.16
CA CYS A 182 -8.87 7.37 12.45
C CYS A 182 -9.17 8.20 11.21
N ALA A 183 -8.16 8.91 10.72
CA ALA A 183 -8.13 9.37 9.34
C ALA A 183 -7.79 8.20 8.41
N TYR A 184 -8.53 8.04 7.32
CA TYR A 184 -8.31 6.99 6.34
C TYR A 184 -8.03 7.60 4.96
N VAL A 185 -6.82 7.37 4.44
CA VAL A 185 -6.33 7.92 3.17
C VAL A 185 -6.24 6.80 2.14
N TYR A 186 -7.10 6.85 1.15
CA TYR A 186 -7.22 5.82 0.11
C TYR A 186 -6.80 6.38 -1.25
N ALA A 187 -5.88 5.70 -1.94
CA ALA A 187 -5.44 6.06 -3.29
C ALA A 187 -5.44 4.82 -4.19
N SER A 188 -6.14 4.89 -5.32
CA SER A 188 -6.29 3.77 -6.27
C SER A 188 -5.72 4.08 -7.64
N SER A 189 -5.26 3.04 -8.33
CA SER A 189 -4.83 3.08 -9.73
C SER A 189 -5.88 3.71 -10.65
N GLY A 190 -5.42 4.33 -11.71
CA GLY A 190 -6.26 5.05 -12.65
C GLY A 190 -5.80 4.94 -14.10
N VAL A 191 -5.87 6.04 -14.82
CA VAL A 191 -5.46 6.13 -16.22
C VAL A 191 -3.98 5.74 -16.36
N GLY A 192 -3.68 4.85 -17.31
CA GLY A 192 -2.32 4.33 -17.57
C GLY A 192 -2.17 2.85 -17.26
N GLU A 193 -3.04 2.27 -16.44
CA GLU A 193 -3.12 0.82 -16.28
C GLU A 193 -3.75 0.16 -17.52
N SER A 194 -3.35 -1.08 -17.80
CA SER A 194 -3.94 -1.87 -18.89
C SER A 194 -5.40 -2.23 -18.56
N SER A 195 -6.27 -2.20 -19.55
CA SER A 195 -7.70 -2.51 -19.43
C SER A 195 -8.06 -3.86 -20.05
N THR A 196 -7.25 -4.91 -19.86
CA THR A 196 -7.58 -6.25 -20.35
C THR A 196 -8.75 -6.87 -19.60
N ASP A 197 -8.59 -7.07 -18.28
CA ASP A 197 -9.62 -7.66 -17.41
C ASP A 197 -10.26 -6.61 -16.48
N LEU A 198 -9.57 -5.50 -16.24
CA LEU A 198 -9.91 -4.48 -15.25
C LEU A 198 -9.92 -3.09 -15.88
N VAL A 199 -10.78 -2.22 -15.36
CA VAL A 199 -10.73 -0.79 -15.60
C VAL A 199 -10.62 -0.07 -14.27
N PHE A 200 -9.87 1.04 -14.23
CA PHE A 200 -9.57 1.79 -13.02
C PHE A 200 -10.00 3.24 -13.16
N SER A 201 -10.56 3.81 -12.09
CA SER A 201 -11.08 5.19 -12.07
C SER A 201 -10.10 6.20 -11.46
N GLY A 202 -9.03 5.76 -10.81
CA GLY A 202 -8.16 6.65 -10.03
C GLY A 202 -8.85 7.21 -8.80
N ALA A 203 -9.75 6.43 -8.18
CA ALA A 203 -10.50 6.88 -7.02
C ALA A 203 -9.54 7.21 -5.87
N CYS A 204 -9.62 8.46 -5.39
CA CYS A 204 -8.94 8.91 -4.18
C CYS A 204 -9.98 9.39 -3.18
N THR A 205 -9.81 9.01 -1.91
CA THR A 205 -10.77 9.34 -0.85
C THR A 205 -10.02 9.58 0.44
N ILE A 206 -10.40 10.64 1.14
CA ILE A 206 -9.98 10.86 2.53
C ILE A 206 -11.23 10.83 3.39
N ALA A 207 -11.18 10.06 4.47
CA ALA A 207 -12.23 10.04 5.49
C ALA A 207 -11.64 10.33 6.86
N GLU A 208 -12.39 10.98 7.72
CA GLU A 208 -12.02 11.18 9.12
C GLU A 208 -13.24 10.91 9.99
N ASN A 209 -13.07 10.01 10.97
CA ASN A 209 -14.14 9.62 11.91
C ASN A 209 -15.48 9.33 11.22
N GLY A 210 -15.43 8.67 10.04
CA GLY A 210 -16.60 8.30 9.27
C GLY A 210 -17.12 9.35 8.29
N THR A 211 -16.55 10.53 8.27
CA THR A 211 -16.91 11.58 7.32
C THR A 211 -15.95 11.60 6.15
N ILE A 212 -16.48 11.52 4.93
CA ILE A 212 -15.70 11.74 3.70
C ILE A 212 -15.41 13.24 3.57
N LEU A 213 -14.14 13.60 3.34
CA LEU A 213 -13.68 14.99 3.24
C LEU A 213 -13.61 15.48 1.79
#